data_1b29a1d1f8c18db68fc9f3c7d166ccd1
#
_entry.id   1b29a1d1f8c18db68fc9f3c7d166ccd1
#
_cell.length_a   1.000
_cell.length_b   1.000
_cell.length_c   1.000
_cell.angle_alpha   90.00
_cell.angle_beta   90.00
_cell.angle_gamma   90.00
#
_symmetry.space_group_name_H-M   'P 1'
#
loop_
_entity.id
_entity.type
_entity.pdbx_description
1 polymer ?
#
loop_
_entity_poly.entity_id
_entity_poly.type
_entity_poly.pdbx_seq_one_letter_code
_entity_poly.pdbx_strand_id
1 'polypeptide(L)'
;MSAEDRTAQQFRKMTETPIPKLILSLAAPTILSMLITSIYNLADTFFVGQISTSASGAVGVVSSLMAIIQALGFMLGHGAGSIISRSLGSQNTKAATRFASTSFFTALTFGLILAVVGLTTLPHFMMLLGSTETILPHACAYARPILIAAPLMMSSLVMNNILRYEGKASFAMIGLVTGGVLNMVLDPVFIFGFGLGTAGAGIATALSQSISFCILLSMFLRGKTVSQFQLSAVTRSPAEFGTILMTGLPSFGRQGLNSIGGMLLNIAARSYGDAAVAGMSIVSRIFMFIISVAIGTGQGFQPVAGFNYGARKYRRVEKACVFTMCASFCFLSVIIAACWFNAEALIKLFRDDPEVTAIALPAFRYQCFACFLQPVIVAGNMLFQSIGKSGRATFLACCRQGVFFIPLILTLPRMFGLLGIEICQPIADGLTFVVTVPFLFPFLHQLVKMEEAETAKA
;
A
#
# COMPACT_ATOMS: atom_id res chain seq x y z
N MET A 1 34.47 -0.50 2.57
CA MET A 1 33.83 -0.62 1.23
C MET A 1 33.46 0.78 0.77
N SER A 2 33.99 1.21 -0.37
CA SER A 2 33.71 2.55 -0.93
C SER A 2 32.24 2.69 -1.34
N ALA A 3 31.77 3.90 -1.61
CA ALA A 3 30.41 4.11 -2.14
C ALA A 3 30.25 3.48 -3.52
N GLU A 4 31.29 3.50 -4.35
CA GLU A 4 31.33 2.88 -5.67
C GLU A 4 31.22 1.36 -5.60
N ASP A 5 31.97 0.71 -4.67
CA ASP A 5 31.90 -0.74 -4.47
C ASP A 5 30.48 -1.17 -4.09
N ARG A 6 29.80 -0.41 -3.21
CA ARG A 6 28.42 -0.70 -2.80
C ARG A 6 27.42 -0.59 -3.96
N THR A 7 27.60 0.43 -4.80
CA THR A 7 26.75 0.63 -5.98
C THR A 7 26.94 -0.50 -6.98
N ALA A 8 28.19 -0.89 -7.24
CA ALA A 8 28.51 -1.99 -8.15
C ALA A 8 27.97 -3.33 -7.61
N GLN A 9 28.12 -3.58 -6.32
CA GLN A 9 27.58 -4.79 -5.69
C GLN A 9 26.03 -4.83 -5.77
N GLN A 10 25.37 -3.71 -5.51
CA GLN A 10 23.91 -3.63 -5.61
C GLN A 10 23.45 -3.83 -7.06
N PHE A 11 24.14 -3.23 -8.03
CA PHE A 11 23.85 -3.43 -9.45
C PHE A 11 23.95 -4.90 -9.83
N ARG A 12 25.07 -5.58 -9.49
CA ARG A 12 25.26 -7.02 -9.78
C ARG A 12 24.17 -7.86 -9.11
N LYS A 13 23.86 -7.58 -7.83
CA LYS A 13 22.80 -8.27 -7.11
C LYS A 13 21.47 -8.20 -7.86
N MET A 14 21.08 -7.02 -8.34
CA MET A 14 19.78 -6.80 -8.98
C MET A 14 19.72 -7.33 -10.42
N THR A 15 20.86 -7.38 -11.12
CA THR A 15 20.92 -7.72 -12.54
C THR A 15 21.49 -9.11 -12.86
N GLU A 16 22.14 -9.79 -11.89
CA GLU A 16 22.79 -11.08 -12.12
C GLU A 16 22.23 -12.20 -11.24
N THR A 17 21.72 -11.90 -10.03
CA THR A 17 21.14 -12.93 -9.15
C THR A 17 19.98 -13.65 -9.84
N PRO A 18 19.84 -14.99 -9.70
CA PRO A 18 18.71 -15.75 -10.23
C PRO A 18 17.37 -15.14 -9.81
N ILE A 19 16.46 -14.96 -10.75
CA ILE A 19 15.18 -14.24 -10.56
C ILE A 19 14.35 -14.81 -9.40
N PRO A 20 14.15 -16.13 -9.25
CA PRO A 20 13.37 -16.66 -8.14
C PRO A 20 13.95 -16.28 -6.77
N LYS A 21 15.26 -16.46 -6.60
CA LYS A 21 15.95 -16.13 -5.35
C LYS A 21 15.88 -14.63 -5.05
N LEU A 22 16.07 -13.80 -6.07
CA LEU A 22 16.02 -12.35 -5.92
C LEU A 22 14.63 -11.88 -5.50
N ILE A 23 13.58 -12.28 -6.24
CA ILE A 23 12.20 -11.86 -5.95
C ILE A 23 11.77 -12.35 -4.57
N LEU A 24 11.98 -13.61 -4.23
CA LEU A 24 11.60 -14.15 -2.93
C LEU A 24 12.33 -13.44 -1.77
N SER A 25 13.61 -13.11 -1.95
CA SER A 25 14.37 -12.38 -0.93
C SER A 25 13.88 -10.95 -0.69
N LEU A 26 13.24 -10.33 -1.67
CA LEU A 26 12.65 -8.99 -1.57
C LEU A 26 11.17 -9.05 -1.18
N ALA A 27 10.46 -10.05 -1.64
CA ALA A 27 9.04 -10.24 -1.35
C ALA A 27 8.79 -10.66 0.10
N ALA A 28 9.59 -11.59 0.66
CA ALA A 28 9.36 -12.09 2.01
C ALA A 28 9.38 -10.98 3.09
N PRO A 29 10.38 -10.08 3.16
CA PRO A 29 10.34 -8.95 4.08
C PRO A 29 9.16 -8.02 3.85
N THR A 30 8.76 -7.84 2.58
CA THR A 30 7.65 -6.95 2.24
C THR A 30 6.30 -7.55 2.62
N ILE A 31 6.09 -8.83 2.37
CA ILE A 31 4.89 -9.58 2.81
C ILE A 31 4.76 -9.49 4.33
N LEU A 32 5.84 -9.78 5.06
CA LEU A 32 5.84 -9.70 6.53
C LEU A 32 5.48 -8.29 7.01
N SER A 33 6.04 -7.26 6.37
CA SER A 33 5.70 -5.86 6.67
C SER A 33 4.22 -5.56 6.46
N MET A 34 3.63 -6.04 5.36
CA MET A 34 2.22 -5.83 5.05
C MET A 34 1.31 -6.55 6.05
N LEU A 35 1.64 -7.78 6.43
CA LEU A 35 0.89 -8.55 7.42
C LEU A 35 0.93 -7.87 8.79
N ILE A 36 2.11 -7.43 9.25
CA ILE A 36 2.25 -6.71 10.52
C ILE A 36 1.47 -5.39 10.49
N THR A 37 1.50 -4.67 9.36
CA THR A 37 0.68 -3.46 9.18
C THR A 37 -0.81 -3.75 9.35
N SER A 38 -1.29 -4.83 8.77
CA SER A 38 -2.70 -5.24 8.90
C SER A 38 -3.04 -5.63 10.35
N ILE A 39 -2.14 -6.31 11.04
CA ILE A 39 -2.32 -6.73 12.44
C ILE A 39 -2.36 -5.51 13.36
N TYR A 40 -1.42 -4.56 13.24
CA TYR A 40 -1.42 -3.40 14.12
C TYR A 40 -2.65 -2.50 13.90
N ASN A 41 -3.10 -2.32 12.67
CA ASN A 41 -4.35 -1.58 12.40
C ASN A 41 -5.58 -2.24 13.04
N LEU A 42 -5.60 -3.58 13.07
CA LEU A 42 -6.65 -4.33 13.73
C LEU A 42 -6.57 -4.18 15.27
N ALA A 43 -5.36 -4.25 15.82
CA ALA A 43 -5.12 -4.09 17.26
C ALA A 43 -5.49 -2.67 17.74
N ASP A 44 -5.10 -1.63 17.03
CA ASP A 44 -5.49 -0.25 17.34
C ASP A 44 -7.02 -0.08 17.34
N THR A 45 -7.70 -0.60 16.31
CA THR A 45 -9.16 -0.59 16.24
C THR A 45 -9.79 -1.33 17.44
N PHE A 46 -9.20 -2.44 17.87
CA PHE A 46 -9.67 -3.24 18.99
C PHE A 46 -9.52 -2.48 20.31
N PHE A 47 -8.36 -1.92 20.61
CA PHE A 47 -8.11 -1.20 21.85
C PHE A 47 -8.94 0.07 21.96
N VAL A 48 -9.02 0.87 20.91
CA VAL A 48 -9.85 2.09 20.92
C VAL A 48 -11.33 1.74 21.01
N GLY A 49 -11.77 0.65 20.40
CA GLY A 49 -13.14 0.15 20.49
C GLY A 49 -13.59 -0.20 21.89
N GLN A 50 -12.67 -0.53 22.81
CA GLN A 50 -12.98 -0.83 24.21
C GLN A 50 -13.26 0.41 25.06
N ILE A 51 -12.93 1.62 24.60
CA ILE A 51 -13.13 2.85 25.35
C ILE A 51 -14.61 3.23 25.39
N SER A 52 -15.23 3.40 24.22
CA SER A 52 -16.65 3.71 24.05
C SER A 52 -17.08 3.56 22.59
N THR A 53 -18.39 3.57 22.35
CA THR A 53 -18.94 3.56 20.97
C THR A 53 -18.50 4.81 20.19
N SER A 54 -18.49 5.98 20.81
CA SER A 54 -18.03 7.21 20.18
C SER A 54 -16.54 7.20 19.89
N ALA A 55 -15.72 6.61 20.76
CA ALA A 55 -14.29 6.39 20.51
C ALA A 55 -14.06 5.43 19.33
N SER A 56 -14.85 4.35 19.24
CA SER A 56 -14.82 3.44 18.09
C SER A 56 -15.18 4.17 16.77
N GLY A 57 -16.16 5.08 16.81
CA GLY A 57 -16.49 5.96 15.68
C GLY A 57 -15.34 6.88 15.28
N ALA A 58 -14.57 7.38 16.24
CA ALA A 58 -13.41 8.23 15.99
C ALA A 58 -12.30 7.51 15.22
N VAL A 59 -12.13 6.16 15.39
CA VAL A 59 -11.20 5.37 14.58
C VAL A 59 -11.53 5.48 13.09
N GLY A 60 -12.81 5.41 12.72
CA GLY A 60 -13.25 5.55 11.33
C GLY A 60 -12.88 6.91 10.73
N VAL A 61 -13.11 8.00 11.48
CA VAL A 61 -12.76 9.37 11.05
C VAL A 61 -11.25 9.53 10.91
N VAL A 62 -10.47 9.09 11.90
CA VAL A 62 -9.00 9.18 11.88
C VAL A 62 -8.39 8.27 10.83
N SER A 63 -9.01 7.13 10.51
CA SER A 63 -8.60 6.27 9.39
C SER A 63 -8.64 7.02 8.05
N SER A 64 -9.60 7.93 7.86
CA SER A 64 -9.64 8.80 6.67
C SER A 64 -8.45 9.76 6.62
N LEU A 65 -8.07 10.35 7.75
CA LEU A 65 -6.84 11.16 7.86
C LEU A 65 -5.59 10.33 7.53
N MET A 66 -5.49 9.13 8.10
CA MET A 66 -4.38 8.20 7.83
C MET A 66 -4.31 7.82 6.35
N ALA A 67 -5.47 7.62 5.70
CA ALA A 67 -5.54 7.33 4.27
C ALA A 67 -4.99 8.49 3.41
N ILE A 68 -5.25 9.75 3.80
CA ILE A 68 -4.68 10.92 3.12
C ILE A 68 -3.15 10.94 3.25
N ILE A 69 -2.63 10.75 4.48
CA ILE A 69 -1.18 10.70 4.74
C ILE A 69 -0.54 9.58 3.92
N GLN A 70 -1.14 8.39 3.90
CA GLN A 70 -0.65 7.25 3.14
C GLN A 70 -0.72 7.47 1.63
N ALA A 71 -1.81 8.04 1.12
CA ALA A 71 -1.98 8.30 -0.32
C ALA A 71 -0.89 9.25 -0.84
N LEU A 72 -0.64 10.34 -0.14
CA LEU A 72 0.42 11.30 -0.47
C LEU A 72 1.82 10.71 -0.30
N GLY A 73 2.06 9.99 0.80
CA GLY A 73 3.32 9.32 1.06
C GLY A 73 3.65 8.24 0.03
N PHE A 74 2.67 7.43 -0.38
CA PHE A 74 2.84 6.43 -1.44
C PHE A 74 2.97 7.06 -2.83
N MET A 75 2.28 8.15 -3.11
CA MET A 75 2.45 8.88 -4.37
C MET A 75 3.91 9.34 -4.53
N LEU A 76 4.45 10.01 -3.53
CA LEU A 76 5.83 10.48 -3.56
C LEU A 76 6.84 9.32 -3.49
N GLY A 77 6.59 8.34 -2.62
CA GLY A 77 7.49 7.21 -2.40
C GLY A 77 7.58 6.24 -3.57
N HIS A 78 6.47 5.81 -4.15
CA HIS A 78 6.45 4.94 -5.33
C HIS A 78 6.87 5.71 -6.59
N GLY A 79 6.49 7.00 -6.70
CA GLY A 79 6.89 7.85 -7.81
C GLY A 79 8.40 7.97 -7.90
N ALA A 80 9.05 8.46 -6.84
CA ALA A 80 10.50 8.58 -6.79
C ALA A 80 11.20 7.20 -6.83
N GLY A 81 10.70 6.21 -6.08
CA GLY A 81 11.27 4.87 -6.03
C GLY A 81 11.37 4.21 -7.39
N SER A 82 10.33 4.31 -8.21
CA SER A 82 10.32 3.80 -9.58
C SER A 82 11.40 4.50 -10.45
N ILE A 83 11.56 5.81 -10.32
CA ILE A 83 12.59 6.57 -11.04
C ILE A 83 13.98 6.18 -10.52
N ILE A 84 14.15 6.08 -9.21
CA ILE A 84 15.40 5.70 -8.55
C ILE A 84 15.85 4.31 -9.02
N SER A 85 14.99 3.30 -9.02
CA SER A 85 15.37 1.95 -9.43
C SER A 85 15.82 1.91 -10.90
N ARG A 86 15.16 2.64 -11.80
CA ARG A 86 15.58 2.76 -13.20
C ARG A 86 16.89 3.52 -13.34
N SER A 87 17.08 4.60 -12.58
CA SER A 87 18.32 5.39 -12.60
C SER A 87 19.51 4.56 -12.08
N LEU A 88 19.31 3.74 -11.05
CA LEU A 88 20.33 2.83 -10.55
C LEU A 88 20.62 1.70 -11.55
N GLY A 89 19.61 1.23 -12.27
CA GLY A 89 19.76 0.29 -13.37
C GLY A 89 20.59 0.83 -14.54
N SER A 90 20.46 2.11 -14.84
CA SER A 90 21.31 2.82 -15.81
C SER A 90 22.62 3.39 -15.20
N GLN A 91 22.95 3.03 -13.96
CA GLN A 91 24.13 3.47 -13.20
C GLN A 91 24.21 4.98 -12.96
N ASN A 92 23.10 5.70 -13.06
CA ASN A 92 23.02 7.13 -12.79
C ASN A 92 22.65 7.41 -11.32
N THR A 93 23.64 7.31 -10.43
CA THR A 93 23.48 7.54 -8.99
C THR A 93 23.16 8.99 -8.64
N LYS A 94 23.60 9.96 -9.46
CA LYS A 94 23.29 11.38 -9.26
C LYS A 94 21.80 11.64 -9.44
N ALA A 95 21.18 11.08 -10.48
CA ALA A 95 19.73 11.15 -10.66
C ALA A 95 18.98 10.47 -9.52
N ALA A 96 19.41 9.28 -9.08
CA ALA A 96 18.81 8.58 -7.95
C ALA A 96 18.81 9.43 -6.67
N THR A 97 19.94 10.05 -6.32
CA THR A 97 20.07 10.96 -5.17
C THR A 97 19.19 12.20 -5.31
N ARG A 98 19.10 12.77 -6.51
CA ARG A 98 18.24 13.95 -6.77
C ARG A 98 16.77 13.63 -6.55
N PHE A 99 16.25 12.54 -7.11
CA PHE A 99 14.86 12.15 -6.95
C PHE A 99 14.54 11.69 -5.52
N ALA A 100 15.48 11.03 -4.84
CA ALA A 100 15.33 10.66 -3.42
C ALA A 100 15.23 11.90 -2.54
N SER A 101 16.14 12.86 -2.71
CA SER A 101 16.14 14.11 -1.96
C SER A 101 14.88 14.92 -2.21
N THR A 102 14.48 15.08 -3.48
CA THR A 102 13.27 15.82 -3.84
C THR A 102 12.03 15.21 -3.18
N SER A 103 11.85 13.90 -3.27
CA SER A 103 10.69 13.23 -2.72
C SER A 103 10.66 13.28 -1.18
N PHE A 104 11.81 13.11 -0.51
CA PHE A 104 11.91 13.18 0.94
C PHE A 104 11.55 14.58 1.47
N PHE A 105 12.18 15.63 0.93
CA PHE A 105 11.90 17.01 1.38
C PHE A 105 10.48 17.47 1.00
N THR A 106 9.96 17.02 -0.14
CA THR A 106 8.55 17.27 -0.50
C THR A 106 7.58 16.60 0.46
N ALA A 107 7.83 15.34 0.85
CA ALA A 107 7.00 14.65 1.84
C ALA A 107 7.02 15.35 3.20
N LEU A 108 8.19 15.82 3.62
CA LEU A 108 8.33 16.60 4.86
C LEU A 108 7.51 17.91 4.77
N THR A 109 7.59 18.62 3.65
CA THR A 109 6.86 19.87 3.42
C THR A 109 5.34 19.63 3.36
N PHE A 110 4.89 18.63 2.61
CA PHE A 110 3.46 18.29 2.53
C PHE A 110 2.90 17.85 3.88
N GLY A 111 3.66 17.06 4.63
CA GLY A 111 3.31 16.68 5.99
C GLY A 111 3.22 17.88 6.93
N LEU A 112 4.14 18.84 6.81
CA LEU A 112 4.11 20.08 7.59
C LEU A 112 2.90 20.94 7.23
N ILE A 113 2.58 21.10 5.94
CA ILE A 113 1.39 21.82 5.49
C ILE A 113 0.13 21.15 6.07
N LEU A 114 0.04 19.81 5.97
CA LEU A 114 -1.07 19.05 6.51
C LEU A 114 -1.17 19.22 8.04
N ALA A 115 -0.05 19.21 8.74
CA ALA A 115 -0.01 19.43 10.20
C ALA A 115 -0.51 20.83 10.55
N VAL A 116 0.01 21.89 9.91
CA VAL A 116 -0.39 23.28 10.19
C VAL A 116 -1.86 23.50 9.86
N VAL A 117 -2.30 23.16 8.66
CA VAL A 117 -3.69 23.31 8.23
C VAL A 117 -4.62 22.43 9.08
N GLY A 118 -4.27 21.16 9.29
CA GLY A 118 -5.07 20.23 10.06
C GLY A 118 -5.22 20.64 11.53
N LEU A 119 -4.15 21.15 12.18
CA LEU A 119 -4.20 21.59 13.58
C LEU A 119 -4.95 22.91 13.76
N THR A 120 -4.78 23.86 12.84
CA THR A 120 -5.48 25.16 12.90
C THR A 120 -6.97 25.04 12.64
N THR A 121 -7.37 24.05 11.82
CA THR A 121 -8.78 23.81 11.45
C THR A 121 -9.34 22.51 12.04
N LEU A 122 -8.73 21.96 13.09
CA LEU A 122 -8.94 20.58 13.56
C LEU A 122 -10.42 20.16 13.70
N PRO A 123 -11.31 20.92 14.38
CA PRO A 123 -12.72 20.52 14.48
C PRO A 123 -13.42 20.47 13.11
N HIS A 124 -13.22 21.48 12.27
CA HIS A 124 -13.81 21.54 10.95
C HIS A 124 -13.28 20.43 10.05
N PHE A 125 -11.97 20.13 10.16
CA PHE A 125 -11.33 19.07 9.41
C PHE A 125 -11.88 17.69 9.80
N MET A 126 -12.07 17.41 11.09
CA MET A 126 -12.68 16.16 11.55
C MET A 126 -14.15 16.03 11.12
N MET A 127 -14.91 17.12 11.14
CA MET A 127 -16.29 17.16 10.64
C MET A 127 -16.33 16.88 9.14
N LEU A 128 -15.42 17.46 8.35
CA LEU A 128 -15.29 17.18 6.91
C LEU A 128 -14.98 15.71 6.62
N LEU A 129 -14.20 15.05 7.50
CA LEU A 129 -13.88 13.63 7.40
C LEU A 129 -15.01 12.70 7.89
N GLY A 130 -16.15 13.26 8.29
CA GLY A 130 -17.36 12.49 8.64
C GLY A 130 -17.59 12.32 10.14
N SER A 131 -16.98 13.15 11.00
CA SER A 131 -17.28 13.16 12.43
C SER A 131 -18.70 13.69 12.72
N THR A 132 -19.29 13.18 13.78
CA THR A 132 -20.52 13.74 14.38
C THR A 132 -20.15 14.55 15.62
N GLU A 133 -21.09 15.34 16.15
CA GLU A 133 -20.86 16.14 17.38
C GLU A 133 -20.41 15.29 18.57
N THR A 134 -20.94 14.08 18.70
CA THR A 134 -20.58 13.14 19.77
C THR A 134 -19.21 12.48 19.58
N ILE A 135 -18.80 12.27 18.34
CA ILE A 135 -17.50 11.66 17.96
C ILE A 135 -16.40 12.72 17.97
N LEU A 136 -16.71 13.97 17.69
CA LEU A 136 -15.77 15.06 17.45
C LEU A 136 -14.70 15.22 18.54
N PRO A 137 -15.01 15.22 19.84
CA PRO A 137 -14.00 15.32 20.89
C PRO A 137 -12.97 14.18 20.83
N HIS A 138 -13.44 12.95 20.64
CA HIS A 138 -12.59 11.76 20.51
C HIS A 138 -11.75 11.80 19.24
N ALA A 139 -12.33 12.20 18.11
CA ALA A 139 -11.63 12.33 16.84
C ALA A 139 -10.55 13.40 16.89
N CYS A 140 -10.83 14.56 17.50
CA CYS A 140 -9.85 15.64 17.68
C CYS A 140 -8.71 15.21 18.61
N ALA A 141 -9.02 14.53 19.70
CA ALA A 141 -8.02 14.05 20.66
C ALA A 141 -7.08 13.01 20.01
N TYR A 142 -7.63 12.11 19.19
CA TYR A 142 -6.86 11.10 18.47
C TYR A 142 -6.05 11.70 17.32
N ALA A 143 -6.64 12.59 16.51
CA ALA A 143 -6.00 13.15 15.31
C ALA A 143 -4.87 14.14 15.63
N ARG A 144 -4.95 14.88 16.76
CA ARG A 144 -3.97 15.91 17.11
C ARG A 144 -2.53 15.40 17.15
N PRO A 145 -2.17 14.33 17.88
CA PRO A 145 -0.81 13.78 17.87
C PRO A 145 -0.38 13.28 16.50
N ILE A 146 -1.30 12.66 15.73
CA ILE A 146 -1.03 12.17 14.39
C ILE A 146 -0.69 13.30 13.43
N LEU A 147 -1.42 14.42 13.49
CA LEU A 147 -1.14 15.61 12.67
C LEU A 147 0.23 16.20 13.01
N ILE A 148 0.61 16.26 14.29
CA ILE A 148 1.96 16.69 14.69
C ILE A 148 3.03 15.80 14.10
N ALA A 149 2.81 14.48 14.07
CA ALA A 149 3.73 13.50 13.51
C ALA A 149 3.63 13.35 11.98
N ALA A 150 2.64 13.95 11.31
CA ALA A 150 2.39 13.78 9.88
C ALA A 150 3.62 14.04 8.99
N PRO A 151 4.48 15.05 9.23
CA PRO A 151 5.70 15.25 8.46
C PRO A 151 6.65 14.05 8.54
N LEU A 152 6.82 13.48 9.73
CA LEU A 152 7.67 12.30 9.95
C LEU A 152 7.05 11.05 9.33
N MET A 153 5.74 10.88 9.46
CA MET A 153 5.00 9.74 8.90
C MET A 153 5.08 9.70 7.38
N MET A 154 4.84 10.83 6.70
CA MET A 154 4.93 10.91 5.24
C MET A 154 6.35 10.67 4.75
N SER A 155 7.34 11.26 5.40
CA SER A 155 8.76 11.06 5.08
C SER A 155 9.21 9.62 5.35
N SER A 156 8.71 8.99 6.40
CA SER A 156 8.94 7.57 6.70
C SER A 156 8.43 6.65 5.59
N LEU A 157 7.22 6.91 5.06
CA LEU A 157 6.67 6.18 3.92
C LEU A 157 7.52 6.33 2.66
N VAL A 158 8.03 7.54 2.40
CA VAL A 158 8.94 7.79 1.27
C VAL A 158 10.25 7.03 1.45
N MET A 159 10.89 7.12 2.62
CA MET A 159 12.13 6.38 2.92
C MET A 159 11.96 4.86 2.80
N ASN A 160 10.86 4.33 3.32
CA ASN A 160 10.54 2.91 3.22
C ASN A 160 10.42 2.46 1.76
N ASN A 161 9.73 3.25 0.93
CA ASN A 161 9.61 2.97 -0.50
C ASN A 161 10.96 3.06 -1.22
N ILE A 162 11.76 4.09 -0.97
CA ILE A 162 13.10 4.24 -1.58
C ILE A 162 13.96 3.03 -1.26
N LEU A 163 14.02 2.60 0.02
CA LEU A 163 14.75 1.39 0.43
C LEU A 163 14.31 0.14 -0.33
N ARG A 164 13.01 -0.05 -0.50
CA ARG A 164 12.48 -1.18 -1.28
C ARG A 164 12.91 -1.10 -2.75
N TYR A 165 12.76 0.06 -3.38
CA TYR A 165 13.14 0.26 -4.78
C TYR A 165 14.64 0.22 -5.02
N GLU A 166 15.47 0.45 -4.01
CA GLU A 166 16.90 0.15 -4.04
C GLU A 166 17.23 -1.35 -3.88
N GLY A 167 16.21 -2.20 -3.67
CA GLY A 167 16.41 -3.62 -3.41
C GLY A 167 16.86 -3.96 -2.00
N LYS A 168 16.57 -3.08 -1.03
CA LYS A 168 16.92 -3.21 0.41
C LYS A 168 15.66 -3.42 1.26
N ALA A 169 14.78 -4.32 0.81
CA ALA A 169 13.49 -4.58 1.44
C ALA A 169 13.59 -4.95 2.93
N SER A 170 14.66 -5.65 3.34
CA SER A 170 14.87 -6.01 4.76
C SER A 170 15.07 -4.78 5.65
N PHE A 171 15.75 -3.73 5.17
CA PHE A 171 15.89 -2.49 5.94
C PHE A 171 14.56 -1.73 6.03
N ALA A 172 13.79 -1.70 4.93
CA ALA A 172 12.45 -1.14 4.94
C ALA A 172 11.54 -1.88 5.93
N MET A 173 11.62 -3.20 5.98
CA MET A 173 10.91 -4.06 6.93
C MET A 173 11.23 -3.70 8.38
N ILE A 174 12.51 -3.55 8.74
CA ILE A 174 12.92 -3.25 10.14
C ILE A 174 12.22 -1.99 10.63
N GLY A 175 12.22 -0.90 9.85
CA GLY A 175 11.57 0.34 10.25
C GLY A 175 10.05 0.17 10.44
N LEU A 176 9.39 -0.45 9.47
CA LEU A 176 7.93 -0.59 9.48
C LEU A 176 7.43 -1.57 10.55
N VAL A 177 8.12 -2.71 10.68
CA VAL A 177 7.77 -3.74 11.68
C VAL A 177 7.99 -3.20 13.10
N THR A 178 9.12 -2.52 13.34
CA THR A 178 9.37 -1.91 14.65
C THR A 178 8.29 -0.89 15.00
N GLY A 179 7.91 -0.02 14.06
CA GLY A 179 6.82 0.94 14.27
C GLY A 179 5.49 0.24 14.58
N GLY A 180 5.13 -0.79 13.82
CA GLY A 180 3.87 -1.53 14.02
C GLY A 180 3.83 -2.30 15.34
N VAL A 181 4.90 -3.02 15.69
CA VAL A 181 4.99 -3.75 16.97
C VAL A 181 4.97 -2.79 18.16
N LEU A 182 5.72 -1.69 18.05
CA LEU A 182 5.76 -0.68 19.11
C LEU A 182 4.38 -0.03 19.31
N ASN A 183 3.64 0.24 18.24
CA ASN A 183 2.29 0.76 18.35
C ASN A 183 1.37 -0.19 19.12
N MET A 184 1.37 -1.49 18.79
CA MET A 184 0.56 -2.50 19.50
C MET A 184 0.89 -2.59 21.00
N VAL A 185 2.14 -2.33 21.39
CA VAL A 185 2.56 -2.32 22.81
C VAL A 185 2.18 -1.01 23.49
N LEU A 186 2.33 0.12 22.79
CA LEU A 186 2.09 1.44 23.36
C LEU A 186 0.59 1.78 23.47
N ASP A 187 -0.25 1.25 22.58
CA ASP A 187 -1.70 1.49 22.62
C ASP A 187 -2.30 1.16 23.98
N PRO A 188 -2.23 -0.06 24.54
CA PRO A 188 -2.80 -0.35 25.85
C PRO A 188 -2.13 0.42 26.97
N VAL A 189 -0.84 0.74 26.88
CA VAL A 189 -0.12 1.52 27.89
C VAL A 189 -0.66 2.95 27.97
N PHE A 190 -0.80 3.64 26.82
CA PHE A 190 -1.28 5.02 26.82
C PHE A 190 -2.80 5.12 26.98
N ILE A 191 -3.56 4.19 26.41
CA ILE A 191 -5.03 4.20 26.47
C ILE A 191 -5.49 3.90 27.90
N PHE A 192 -5.03 2.80 28.47
CA PHE A 192 -5.52 2.27 29.76
C PHE A 192 -4.55 2.53 30.90
N GLY A 193 -3.24 2.33 30.69
CA GLY A 193 -2.24 2.51 31.75
C GLY A 193 -2.13 3.97 32.24
N PHE A 194 -2.07 4.89 31.30
CA PHE A 194 -2.09 6.34 31.61
C PHE A 194 -3.49 6.97 31.59
N GLY A 195 -4.52 6.23 31.20
CA GLY A 195 -5.90 6.69 31.18
C GLY A 195 -6.19 7.80 30.16
N LEU A 196 -5.37 7.92 29.10
CA LEU A 196 -5.48 9.00 28.10
C LEU A 196 -6.57 8.75 27.05
N GLY A 197 -7.22 7.57 27.05
CA GLY A 197 -8.27 7.24 26.11
C GLY A 197 -7.83 7.37 24.65
N THR A 198 -8.67 8.00 23.81
CA THR A 198 -8.38 8.18 22.37
C THR A 198 -7.15 9.05 22.10
N ALA A 199 -6.82 10.00 22.97
CA ALA A 199 -5.56 10.75 22.86
C ALA A 199 -4.34 9.82 23.04
N GLY A 200 -4.45 8.82 23.93
CA GLY A 200 -3.42 7.80 24.13
C GLY A 200 -3.12 7.01 22.87
N ALA A 201 -4.14 6.55 22.13
CA ALA A 201 -3.98 5.89 20.83
C ALA A 201 -3.26 6.78 19.81
N GLY A 202 -3.64 8.08 19.75
CA GLY A 202 -2.97 9.04 18.88
C GLY A 202 -1.50 9.24 19.23
N ILE A 203 -1.17 9.33 20.51
CA ILE A 203 0.21 9.46 21.00
C ILE A 203 1.01 8.18 20.69
N ALA A 204 0.45 7.00 20.93
CA ALA A 204 1.09 5.73 20.63
C ALA A 204 1.43 5.62 19.13
N THR A 205 0.50 5.98 18.26
CA THR A 205 0.70 5.99 16.80
C THR A 205 1.78 7.03 16.42
N ALA A 206 1.69 8.25 16.91
CA ALA A 206 2.65 9.31 16.61
C ALA A 206 4.07 8.96 17.07
N LEU A 207 4.21 8.41 18.25
CA LEU A 207 5.51 8.02 18.81
C LEU A 207 6.13 6.82 18.08
N SER A 208 5.36 5.77 17.84
CA SER A 208 5.82 4.57 17.13
C SER A 208 6.25 4.89 15.69
N GLN A 209 5.48 5.73 14.99
CA GLN A 209 5.83 6.17 13.63
C GLN A 209 7.05 7.11 13.62
N SER A 210 7.22 7.96 14.64
CA SER A 210 8.41 8.80 14.79
C SER A 210 9.66 7.97 15.04
N ILE A 211 9.57 6.91 15.84
CA ILE A 211 10.67 5.96 16.06
C ILE A 211 11.00 5.21 14.77
N SER A 212 9.98 4.75 14.03
CA SER A 212 10.15 4.15 12.70
C SER A 212 10.91 5.11 11.76
N PHE A 213 10.51 6.38 11.72
CA PHE A 213 11.21 7.43 10.96
C PHE A 213 12.68 7.53 11.34
N CYS A 214 13.00 7.61 12.65
CA CYS A 214 14.37 7.69 13.13
C CYS A 214 15.21 6.47 12.73
N ILE A 215 14.64 5.27 12.80
CA ILE A 215 15.30 4.02 12.38
C ILE A 215 15.63 4.08 10.89
N LEU A 216 14.62 4.41 10.05
CA LEU A 216 14.82 4.51 8.60
C LEU A 216 15.83 5.61 8.25
N LEU A 217 15.71 6.79 8.85
CA LEU A 217 16.64 7.90 8.61
C LEU A 217 18.09 7.50 9.00
N SER A 218 18.27 6.77 10.09
CA SER A 218 19.59 6.29 10.50
C SER A 218 20.27 5.42 9.44
N MET A 219 19.48 4.68 8.64
CA MET A 219 20.01 3.84 7.54
C MET A 219 20.55 4.68 6.39
N PHE A 220 19.88 5.81 6.08
CA PHE A 220 20.37 6.77 5.09
C PHE A 220 21.61 7.52 5.59
N LEU A 221 21.60 8.02 6.82
CA LEU A 221 22.72 8.77 7.40
C LEU A 221 23.98 7.91 7.58
N ARG A 222 23.82 6.62 7.92
CA ARG A 222 24.95 5.67 8.01
C ARG A 222 25.44 5.18 6.64
N GLY A 223 24.94 5.72 5.55
CA GLY A 223 25.35 5.38 4.19
C GLY A 223 25.07 3.93 3.80
N LYS A 224 24.03 3.30 4.37
CA LYS A 224 23.60 1.95 3.98
C LYS A 224 22.78 1.94 2.68
N THR A 225 22.44 3.11 2.15
CA THR A 225 21.69 3.33 0.91
C THR A 225 22.63 3.78 -0.22
N VAL A 226 22.20 3.64 -1.46
CA VAL A 226 22.91 4.16 -2.63
C VAL A 226 22.56 5.63 -2.83
N SER A 227 21.26 5.95 -2.81
CA SER A 227 20.81 7.35 -2.81
C SER A 227 20.97 7.99 -1.43
N GLN A 228 21.24 9.29 -1.42
CA GLN A 228 21.45 10.10 -0.22
C GLN A 228 20.43 11.25 -0.18
N PHE A 229 20.22 11.81 1.01
CA PHE A 229 19.41 13.02 1.17
C PHE A 229 20.32 14.25 1.26
N GLN A 230 20.27 15.08 0.24
CA GLN A 230 21.04 16.31 0.14
C GLN A 230 20.10 17.46 -0.27
N LEU A 231 20.03 18.50 0.54
CA LEU A 231 19.16 19.65 0.24
C LEU A 231 19.58 20.34 -1.07
N SER A 232 20.88 20.35 -1.35
CA SER A 232 21.44 20.90 -2.60
C SER A 232 21.06 20.09 -3.85
N ALA A 233 20.69 18.82 -3.68
CA ALA A 233 20.30 17.94 -4.78
C ALA A 233 18.78 17.99 -5.08
N VAL A 234 17.98 18.72 -4.29
CA VAL A 234 16.56 18.89 -4.57
C VAL A 234 16.36 19.56 -5.92
N THR A 235 15.51 18.95 -6.75
CA THR A 235 15.26 19.50 -8.09
C THR A 235 14.55 20.85 -8.03
N ARG A 236 14.96 21.75 -8.90
CA ARG A 236 14.29 23.04 -9.15
C ARG A 236 13.41 22.99 -10.40
N SER A 237 13.42 21.88 -11.11
CA SER A 237 12.65 21.72 -12.35
C SER A 237 11.22 21.26 -12.06
N PRO A 238 10.19 22.04 -12.42
CA PRO A 238 8.79 21.62 -12.29
C PRO A 238 8.47 20.34 -13.08
N ALA A 239 9.18 20.12 -14.20
CA ALA A 239 9.00 18.93 -15.02
C ALA A 239 9.46 17.66 -14.31
N GLU A 240 10.61 17.68 -13.61
CA GLU A 240 11.07 16.53 -12.83
C GLU A 240 10.17 16.27 -11.63
N PHE A 241 9.71 17.32 -10.96
CA PHE A 241 8.72 17.20 -9.89
C PHE A 241 7.41 16.59 -10.40
N GLY A 242 6.91 17.09 -11.53
CA GLY A 242 5.73 16.53 -12.22
C GLY A 242 5.90 15.05 -12.57
N THR A 243 7.13 14.64 -12.96
CA THR A 243 7.43 13.23 -13.25
C THR A 243 7.28 12.35 -12.01
N ILE A 244 7.71 12.81 -10.81
CA ILE A 244 7.49 12.09 -9.55
C ILE A 244 5.99 11.90 -9.30
N LEU A 245 5.21 12.98 -9.38
CA LEU A 245 3.77 12.94 -9.12
C LEU A 245 3.05 12.03 -10.10
N MET A 246 3.32 12.16 -11.39
CA MET A 246 2.70 11.33 -12.45
C MET A 246 3.05 9.85 -12.32
N THR A 247 4.29 9.53 -11.96
CA THR A 247 4.72 8.13 -11.74
C THR A 247 4.11 7.56 -10.45
N GLY A 248 3.84 8.39 -9.46
CA GLY A 248 3.19 8.01 -8.20
C GLY A 248 1.66 8.01 -8.25
N LEU A 249 1.05 8.66 -9.24
CA LEU A 249 -0.40 8.81 -9.40
C LEU A 249 -1.17 7.48 -9.33
N PRO A 250 -0.68 6.35 -9.89
CA PRO A 250 -1.34 5.05 -9.74
C PRO A 250 -1.54 4.65 -8.28
N SER A 251 -0.56 4.93 -7.41
CA SER A 251 -0.64 4.59 -5.99
C SER A 251 -1.60 5.51 -5.23
N PHE A 252 -1.59 6.79 -5.55
CA PHE A 252 -2.55 7.75 -5.01
C PHE A 252 -3.98 7.39 -5.40
N GLY A 253 -4.23 7.14 -6.69
CA GLY A 253 -5.54 6.74 -7.21
C GLY A 253 -6.05 5.44 -6.57
N ARG A 254 -5.18 4.44 -6.47
CA ARG A 254 -5.52 3.16 -5.82
C ARG A 254 -5.92 3.36 -4.36
N GLN A 255 -5.17 4.14 -3.58
CA GLN A 255 -5.45 4.35 -2.16
C GLN A 255 -6.74 5.16 -1.95
N GLY A 256 -6.91 6.25 -2.71
CA GLY A 256 -8.10 7.09 -2.63
C GLY A 256 -9.38 6.34 -3.05
N LEU A 257 -9.31 5.63 -4.19
CA LEU A 257 -10.45 4.87 -4.69
C LEU A 257 -10.80 3.67 -3.80
N ASN A 258 -9.83 3.04 -3.15
CA ASN A 258 -10.09 2.00 -2.15
C ASN A 258 -10.89 2.56 -0.96
N SER A 259 -10.52 3.76 -0.47
CA SER A 259 -11.24 4.40 0.64
C SER A 259 -12.67 4.76 0.24
N ILE A 260 -12.87 5.33 -0.95
CA ILE A 260 -14.21 5.65 -1.50
C ILE A 260 -15.02 4.37 -1.71
N GLY A 261 -14.40 3.33 -2.28
CA GLY A 261 -15.07 2.04 -2.51
C GLY A 261 -15.54 1.39 -1.20
N GLY A 262 -14.72 1.39 -0.16
CA GLY A 262 -15.09 0.88 1.16
C GLY A 262 -16.25 1.66 1.80
N MET A 263 -16.25 2.99 1.66
CA MET A 263 -17.36 3.83 2.13
C MET A 263 -18.66 3.50 1.39
N LEU A 264 -18.63 3.39 0.07
CA LEU A 264 -19.81 3.05 -0.73
C LEU A 264 -20.31 1.64 -0.44
N LEU A 265 -19.43 0.68 -0.21
CA LEU A 265 -19.80 -0.67 0.22
C LEU A 265 -20.59 -0.64 1.54
N ASN A 266 -20.10 0.09 2.53
CA ASN A 266 -20.77 0.23 3.81
C ASN A 266 -22.13 0.94 3.70
N ILE A 267 -22.23 1.99 2.88
CA ILE A 267 -23.50 2.68 2.60
C ILE A 267 -24.50 1.73 1.94
N ALA A 268 -24.08 0.97 0.95
CA ALA A 268 -24.93 -0.01 0.27
C ALA A 268 -25.37 -1.13 1.22
N ALA A 269 -24.45 -1.68 2.01
CA ALA A 269 -24.74 -2.75 2.97
C ALA A 269 -25.72 -2.31 4.07
N ARG A 270 -25.66 -1.02 4.49
CA ARG A 270 -26.55 -0.48 5.54
C ARG A 270 -28.02 -0.62 5.19
N SER A 271 -28.39 -0.61 3.90
CA SER A 271 -29.78 -0.79 3.45
C SER A 271 -30.34 -2.18 3.70
N TYR A 272 -29.47 -3.16 4.02
CA TYR A 272 -29.80 -4.54 4.31
C TYR A 272 -29.59 -4.94 5.77
N GLY A 273 -29.40 -3.94 6.66
CA GLY A 273 -29.29 -4.11 8.09
C GLY A 273 -27.85 -4.22 8.61
N ASP A 274 -27.73 -4.22 9.93
CA ASP A 274 -26.42 -4.20 10.60
C ASP A 274 -25.62 -5.48 10.38
N ALA A 275 -26.31 -6.64 10.23
CA ALA A 275 -25.67 -7.90 9.92
C ALA A 275 -24.95 -7.89 8.56
N ALA A 276 -25.53 -7.22 7.55
CA ALA A 276 -24.90 -7.07 6.24
C ALA A 276 -23.66 -6.18 6.30
N VAL A 277 -23.73 -5.07 7.04
CA VAL A 277 -22.56 -4.19 7.24
C VAL A 277 -21.44 -4.92 7.98
N ALA A 278 -21.76 -5.64 9.04
CA ALA A 278 -20.82 -6.42 9.81
C ALA A 278 -20.20 -7.54 8.96
N GLY A 279 -21.02 -8.31 8.23
CA GLY A 279 -20.58 -9.39 7.36
C GLY A 279 -19.62 -8.92 6.28
N MET A 280 -19.98 -7.87 5.53
CA MET A 280 -19.12 -7.32 4.46
C MET A 280 -17.84 -6.69 5.01
N SER A 281 -17.88 -6.09 6.20
CA SER A 281 -16.69 -5.57 6.87
C SER A 281 -15.72 -6.70 7.26
N ILE A 282 -16.23 -7.81 7.77
CA ILE A 282 -15.42 -9.00 8.11
C ILE A 282 -14.78 -9.59 6.84
N VAL A 283 -15.58 -9.78 5.77
CA VAL A 283 -15.07 -10.25 4.47
C VAL A 283 -13.95 -9.35 3.95
N SER A 284 -14.13 -8.04 3.99
CA SER A 284 -13.12 -7.07 3.55
C SER A 284 -11.83 -7.17 4.36
N ARG A 285 -11.91 -7.35 5.68
CA ARG A 285 -10.74 -7.50 6.55
C ARG A 285 -9.97 -8.79 6.26
N ILE A 286 -10.66 -9.93 6.15
CA ILE A 286 -10.02 -11.20 5.80
C ILE A 286 -9.37 -11.11 4.41
N PHE A 287 -10.07 -10.50 3.45
CA PHE A 287 -9.55 -10.27 2.10
C PHE A 287 -8.27 -9.42 2.12
N MET A 288 -8.20 -8.37 2.94
CA MET A 288 -7.00 -7.54 3.08
C MET A 288 -5.76 -8.34 3.53
N PHE A 289 -5.93 -9.31 4.43
CA PHE A 289 -4.85 -10.23 4.81
C PHE A 289 -4.39 -11.09 3.62
N ILE A 290 -5.34 -11.67 2.90
CA ILE A 290 -5.05 -12.53 1.74
C ILE A 290 -4.31 -11.74 0.65
N ILE A 291 -4.83 -10.58 0.27
CA ILE A 291 -4.25 -9.76 -0.80
C ILE A 291 -2.91 -9.13 -0.42
N SER A 292 -2.63 -8.95 0.89
CA SER A 292 -1.34 -8.45 1.37
C SER A 292 -0.17 -9.29 0.87
N VAL A 293 -0.38 -10.60 0.66
CA VAL A 293 0.64 -11.50 0.11
C VAL A 293 0.91 -11.19 -1.37
N ALA A 294 -0.14 -11.00 -2.16
CA ALA A 294 0.01 -10.63 -3.58
C ALA A 294 0.64 -9.24 -3.73
N ILE A 295 0.20 -8.26 -2.93
CA ILE A 295 0.78 -6.91 -2.93
C ILE A 295 2.25 -6.96 -2.50
N GLY A 296 2.57 -7.70 -1.43
CA GLY A 296 3.94 -7.85 -0.95
C GLY A 296 4.87 -8.51 -1.98
N THR A 297 4.39 -9.54 -2.67
CA THR A 297 5.13 -10.19 -3.76
C THR A 297 5.34 -9.22 -4.92
N GLY A 298 4.31 -8.49 -5.33
CA GLY A 298 4.39 -7.48 -6.37
C GLY A 298 5.33 -6.32 -6.01
N GLN A 299 5.32 -5.87 -4.76
CA GLN A 299 6.25 -4.83 -4.28
C GLN A 299 7.71 -5.32 -4.22
N GLY A 300 7.94 -6.62 -3.97
CA GLY A 300 9.26 -7.24 -4.10
C GLY A 300 9.73 -7.32 -5.55
N PHE A 301 8.81 -7.47 -6.51
CA PHE A 301 9.08 -7.46 -7.94
C PHE A 301 9.43 -6.06 -8.47
N GLN A 302 8.80 -4.99 -7.97
CA GLN A 302 8.96 -3.63 -8.48
C GLN A 302 10.41 -3.16 -8.65
N PRO A 303 11.31 -3.30 -7.64
CA PRO A 303 12.72 -2.93 -7.80
C PRO A 303 13.42 -3.78 -8.86
N VAL A 304 13.10 -5.06 -8.97
CA VAL A 304 13.71 -5.95 -9.99
C VAL A 304 13.32 -5.50 -11.39
N ALA A 305 12.05 -5.16 -11.60
CA ALA A 305 11.56 -4.63 -12.87
C ALA A 305 12.23 -3.30 -13.22
N GLY A 306 12.26 -2.34 -12.29
CA GLY A 306 12.86 -1.01 -12.52
C GLY A 306 14.35 -1.08 -12.82
N PHE A 307 15.13 -1.82 -12.03
CA PHE A 307 16.57 -1.99 -12.24
C PHE A 307 16.89 -2.64 -13.59
N ASN A 308 16.26 -3.77 -13.89
CA ASN A 308 16.53 -4.49 -15.12
C ASN A 308 16.04 -3.74 -16.36
N TYR A 309 14.93 -3.00 -16.25
CA TYR A 309 14.48 -2.11 -17.32
C TYR A 309 15.47 -0.96 -17.57
N GLY A 310 15.98 -0.31 -16.51
CA GLY A 310 17.01 0.71 -16.59
C GLY A 310 18.35 0.19 -17.14
N ALA A 311 18.69 -1.07 -16.83
CA ALA A 311 19.87 -1.76 -17.33
C ALA A 311 19.67 -2.37 -18.75
N ARG A 312 18.53 -2.14 -19.41
CA ARG A 312 18.13 -2.69 -20.71
C ARG A 312 18.10 -4.22 -20.78
N LYS A 313 17.99 -4.90 -19.64
CA LYS A 313 17.85 -6.37 -19.55
C LYS A 313 16.37 -6.75 -19.60
N TYR A 314 15.73 -6.55 -20.75
CA TYR A 314 14.26 -6.63 -20.87
C TYR A 314 13.71 -8.05 -20.71
N ARG A 315 14.44 -9.10 -21.16
CA ARG A 315 14.07 -10.51 -20.91
C ARG A 315 14.06 -10.85 -19.43
N ARG A 316 14.92 -10.20 -18.62
CA ARG A 316 14.88 -10.39 -17.17
C ARG A 316 13.64 -9.75 -16.56
N VAL A 317 13.17 -8.61 -17.08
CA VAL A 317 11.92 -7.98 -16.64
C VAL A 317 10.73 -8.88 -16.94
N GLU A 318 10.65 -9.42 -18.15
CA GLU A 318 9.60 -10.37 -18.56
C GLU A 318 9.60 -11.61 -17.65
N LYS A 319 10.74 -12.30 -17.52
CA LYS A 319 10.88 -13.50 -16.67
C LYS A 319 10.54 -13.20 -15.20
N ALA A 320 10.94 -12.02 -14.69
CA ALA A 320 10.62 -11.59 -13.33
C ALA A 320 9.11 -11.36 -13.15
N CYS A 321 8.44 -10.78 -14.14
CA CYS A 321 6.99 -10.57 -14.12
C CYS A 321 6.23 -11.91 -14.11
N VAL A 322 6.59 -12.83 -15.03
CA VAL A 322 5.98 -14.16 -15.11
C VAL A 322 6.22 -14.95 -13.83
N PHE A 323 7.46 -14.97 -13.32
CA PHE A 323 7.74 -15.63 -12.04
C PHE A 323 6.91 -15.05 -10.89
N THR A 324 6.77 -13.72 -10.82
CA THR A 324 5.97 -13.05 -9.78
C THR A 324 4.49 -13.46 -9.87
N MET A 325 3.92 -13.52 -11.07
CA MET A 325 2.55 -14.00 -11.27
C MET A 325 2.38 -15.45 -10.79
N CYS A 326 3.28 -16.34 -11.21
CA CYS A 326 3.24 -17.75 -10.83
C CYS A 326 3.43 -17.93 -9.31
N ALA A 327 4.42 -17.28 -8.72
CA ALA A 327 4.68 -17.37 -7.29
C ALA A 327 3.50 -16.82 -6.45
N SER A 328 2.95 -15.66 -6.84
CA SER A 328 1.76 -15.10 -6.20
C SER A 328 0.55 -16.02 -6.34
N PHE A 329 0.36 -16.64 -7.50
CA PHE A 329 -0.72 -17.60 -7.73
C PHE A 329 -0.57 -18.82 -6.83
N CYS A 330 0.63 -19.40 -6.72
CA CYS A 330 0.89 -20.52 -5.82
C CYS A 330 0.64 -20.17 -4.36
N PHE A 331 1.18 -19.04 -3.89
CA PHE A 331 0.97 -18.60 -2.50
C PHE A 331 -0.51 -18.34 -2.20
N LEU A 332 -1.21 -17.63 -3.08
CA LEU A 332 -2.63 -17.37 -2.90
C LEU A 332 -3.45 -18.64 -2.95
N SER A 333 -3.13 -19.60 -3.84
CA SER A 333 -3.84 -20.88 -3.92
C SER A 333 -3.80 -21.65 -2.59
N VAL A 334 -2.63 -21.70 -1.94
CA VAL A 334 -2.49 -22.35 -0.62
C VAL A 334 -3.31 -21.60 0.44
N ILE A 335 -3.22 -20.27 0.49
CA ILE A 335 -3.94 -19.45 1.47
C ILE A 335 -5.45 -19.53 1.23
N ILE A 336 -5.88 -19.41 -0.03
CA ILE A 336 -7.31 -19.51 -0.39
C ILE A 336 -7.86 -20.88 -0.02
N ALA A 337 -7.14 -21.96 -0.30
CA ALA A 337 -7.58 -23.30 0.08
C ALA A 337 -7.74 -23.41 1.61
N ALA A 338 -6.75 -22.96 2.38
CA ALA A 338 -6.83 -22.95 3.84
C ALA A 338 -8.02 -22.11 4.35
N CYS A 339 -8.22 -20.91 3.78
CA CYS A 339 -9.32 -20.03 4.15
C CYS A 339 -10.69 -20.57 3.71
N TRP A 340 -10.77 -21.23 2.56
CA TRP A 340 -12.02 -21.81 2.05
C TRP A 340 -12.56 -22.90 2.94
N PHE A 341 -11.71 -23.84 3.36
CA PHE A 341 -12.12 -24.94 4.25
C PHE A 341 -12.42 -24.48 5.66
N ASN A 342 -11.85 -23.35 6.11
CA ASN A 342 -12.06 -22.78 7.44
C ASN A 342 -12.89 -21.48 7.40
N ALA A 343 -13.61 -21.20 6.33
CA ALA A 343 -14.29 -19.92 6.11
C ALA A 343 -15.26 -19.55 7.23
N GLU A 344 -16.10 -20.51 7.68
CA GLU A 344 -17.04 -20.28 8.76
C GLU A 344 -16.35 -20.01 10.10
N ALA A 345 -15.30 -20.78 10.44
CA ALA A 345 -14.52 -20.56 11.65
C ALA A 345 -13.80 -19.20 11.64
N LEU A 346 -13.29 -18.80 10.49
CA LEU A 346 -12.65 -17.47 10.32
C LEU A 346 -13.65 -16.34 10.53
N ILE A 347 -14.86 -16.45 10.00
CA ILE A 347 -15.89 -15.43 10.18
C ILE A 347 -16.33 -15.37 11.65
N LYS A 348 -16.57 -16.52 12.28
CA LYS A 348 -16.96 -16.62 13.70
C LYS A 348 -15.88 -16.08 14.65
N LEU A 349 -14.61 -16.15 14.27
CA LEU A 349 -13.51 -15.55 15.05
C LEU A 349 -13.68 -14.02 15.22
N PHE A 350 -14.26 -13.35 14.22
CA PHE A 350 -14.57 -11.92 14.31
C PHE A 350 -15.90 -11.64 14.98
N ARG A 351 -16.92 -12.45 14.69
CA ARG A 351 -18.25 -12.35 15.26
C ARG A 351 -19.01 -13.67 15.15
N ASP A 352 -19.33 -14.25 16.30
CA ASP A 352 -20.15 -15.46 16.37
C ASP A 352 -21.64 -15.09 16.39
N ASP A 353 -22.17 -14.84 15.19
CA ASP A 353 -23.54 -14.46 14.93
C ASP A 353 -24.03 -15.19 13.67
N PRO A 354 -25.11 -15.99 13.78
CA PRO A 354 -25.63 -16.79 12.66
C PRO A 354 -26.06 -15.94 11.46
N GLU A 355 -26.65 -14.76 11.70
CA GLU A 355 -27.12 -13.87 10.63
C GLU A 355 -25.94 -13.25 9.88
N VAL A 356 -24.91 -12.79 10.61
CA VAL A 356 -23.67 -12.28 10.03
C VAL A 356 -22.96 -13.37 9.24
N THR A 357 -22.90 -14.60 9.77
CA THR A 357 -22.26 -15.73 9.10
C THR A 357 -22.99 -16.11 7.82
N ALA A 358 -24.32 -16.09 7.81
CA ALA A 358 -25.13 -16.41 6.64
C ALA A 358 -24.87 -15.45 5.45
N ILE A 359 -24.56 -14.18 5.73
CA ILE A 359 -24.24 -13.17 4.73
C ILE A 359 -22.76 -13.22 4.34
N ALA A 360 -21.88 -13.29 5.34
CA ALA A 360 -20.44 -13.22 5.11
C ALA A 360 -19.87 -14.44 4.37
N LEU A 361 -20.40 -15.63 4.63
CA LEU A 361 -19.86 -16.88 4.07
C LEU A 361 -19.98 -16.96 2.53
N PRO A 362 -21.12 -16.72 1.88
CA PRO A 362 -21.21 -16.70 0.44
C PRO A 362 -20.36 -15.56 -0.17
N ALA A 363 -20.43 -14.35 0.38
CA ALA A 363 -19.63 -13.21 -0.08
C ALA A 363 -18.12 -13.52 -0.04
N PHE A 364 -17.65 -14.13 1.04
CA PHE A 364 -16.26 -14.55 1.17
C PHE A 364 -15.87 -15.61 0.15
N ARG A 365 -16.73 -16.58 -0.10
CA ARG A 365 -16.49 -17.62 -1.12
C ARG A 365 -16.40 -17.03 -2.53
N TYR A 366 -17.30 -16.11 -2.91
CA TYR A 366 -17.20 -15.40 -4.20
C TYR A 366 -15.88 -14.63 -4.31
N GLN A 367 -15.46 -13.96 -3.23
CA GLN A 367 -14.20 -13.23 -3.21
C GLN A 367 -12.97 -14.14 -3.33
N CYS A 368 -13.01 -15.34 -2.76
CA CYS A 368 -11.94 -16.33 -2.92
C CYS A 368 -11.69 -16.71 -4.39
N PHE A 369 -12.74 -16.87 -5.20
CA PHE A 369 -12.57 -17.11 -6.64
C PHE A 369 -11.89 -15.94 -7.34
N ALA A 370 -12.29 -14.70 -7.02
CA ALA A 370 -11.67 -13.51 -7.61
C ALA A 370 -10.18 -13.34 -7.20
N CYS A 371 -9.78 -13.87 -6.05
CA CYS A 371 -8.39 -13.82 -5.60
C CYS A 371 -7.41 -14.48 -6.56
N PHE A 372 -7.82 -15.50 -7.32
CA PHE A 372 -6.96 -16.15 -8.33
C PHE A 372 -6.60 -15.23 -9.49
N LEU A 373 -7.33 -14.15 -9.69
CA LEU A 373 -7.06 -13.16 -10.74
C LEU A 373 -6.07 -12.07 -10.29
N GLN A 374 -5.90 -11.90 -8.96
CA GLN A 374 -5.06 -10.85 -8.37
C GLN A 374 -3.59 -10.89 -8.81
N PRO A 375 -2.92 -12.05 -8.97
CA PRO A 375 -1.54 -12.10 -9.41
C PRO A 375 -1.27 -11.35 -10.72
N VAL A 376 -2.16 -11.47 -11.68
CA VAL A 376 -2.04 -10.80 -12.99
C VAL A 376 -2.36 -9.30 -12.85
N ILE A 377 -3.42 -8.96 -12.12
CA ILE A 377 -3.84 -7.56 -11.90
C ILE A 377 -2.72 -6.78 -11.19
N VAL A 378 -2.19 -7.34 -10.09
CA VAL A 378 -1.15 -6.68 -9.27
C VAL A 378 0.16 -6.59 -10.04
N ALA A 379 0.63 -7.68 -10.66
CA ALA A 379 1.88 -7.70 -11.42
C ALA A 379 1.83 -6.73 -12.61
N GLY A 380 0.72 -6.69 -13.34
CA GLY A 380 0.54 -5.77 -14.48
C GLY A 380 0.59 -4.31 -14.06
N ASN A 381 -0.17 -3.92 -13.02
CA ASN A 381 -0.15 -2.57 -12.51
C ASN A 381 1.25 -2.15 -12.02
N MET A 382 1.90 -3.01 -11.23
CA MET A 382 3.21 -2.74 -10.65
C MET A 382 4.33 -2.74 -11.68
N LEU A 383 4.24 -3.57 -12.74
CA LEU A 383 5.17 -3.52 -13.87
C LEU A 383 5.15 -2.14 -14.53
N PHE A 384 3.97 -1.69 -15.00
CA PHE A 384 3.86 -0.42 -15.69
C PHE A 384 4.28 0.77 -14.83
N GLN A 385 3.99 0.73 -13.53
CA GLN A 385 4.46 1.75 -12.58
C GLN A 385 5.99 1.76 -12.47
N SER A 386 6.63 0.59 -12.34
CA SER A 386 8.08 0.47 -12.13
C SER A 386 8.89 0.87 -13.35
N ILE A 387 8.40 0.60 -14.55
CA ILE A 387 9.07 0.99 -15.80
C ILE A 387 8.74 2.41 -16.26
N GLY A 388 7.89 3.13 -15.51
CA GLY A 388 7.56 4.54 -15.77
C GLY A 388 6.48 4.76 -16.84
N LYS A 389 5.71 3.73 -17.22
CA LYS A 389 4.52 3.88 -18.09
C LYS A 389 3.32 4.32 -17.26
N SER A 390 3.41 5.53 -16.69
CA SER A 390 2.48 6.08 -15.69
C SER A 390 1.03 6.09 -16.14
N GLY A 391 0.74 6.44 -17.40
CA GLY A 391 -0.64 6.46 -17.91
C GLY A 391 -1.31 5.10 -17.87
N ARG A 392 -0.60 4.03 -18.32
CA ARG A 392 -1.12 2.65 -18.27
C ARG A 392 -1.26 2.17 -16.83
N ALA A 393 -0.29 2.48 -15.97
CA ALA A 393 -0.32 2.12 -14.56
C ALA A 393 -1.50 2.80 -13.83
N THR A 394 -1.74 4.10 -14.08
CA THR A 394 -2.86 4.85 -13.49
C THR A 394 -4.19 4.30 -13.95
N PHE A 395 -4.33 4.05 -15.26
CA PHE A 395 -5.55 3.47 -15.81
C PHE A 395 -5.88 2.14 -15.14
N LEU A 396 -4.93 1.19 -15.10
CA LEU A 396 -5.13 -0.12 -14.46
C LEU A 396 -5.38 -0.01 -12.94
N ALA A 397 -4.70 0.93 -12.26
CA ALA A 397 -4.93 1.16 -10.83
C ALA A 397 -6.36 1.67 -10.54
N CYS A 398 -6.87 2.55 -11.43
CA CYS A 398 -8.21 3.11 -11.30
C CYS A 398 -9.32 2.15 -11.76
N CYS A 399 -9.02 1.20 -12.67
CA CYS A 399 -10.02 0.28 -13.20
C CYS A 399 -10.73 -0.50 -12.09
N ARG A 400 -10.00 -1.07 -11.17
CA ARG A 400 -10.52 -1.98 -10.15
C ARG A 400 -11.58 -1.33 -9.27
N GLN A 401 -11.27 -0.22 -8.63
CA GLN A 401 -12.18 0.44 -7.70
C GLN A 401 -12.98 1.58 -8.36
N GLY A 402 -12.34 2.35 -9.24
CA GLY A 402 -12.98 3.53 -9.85
C GLY A 402 -13.92 3.17 -10.97
N VAL A 403 -13.39 2.51 -12.02
CA VAL A 403 -14.13 2.28 -13.27
C VAL A 403 -15.15 1.15 -13.12
N PHE A 404 -14.82 0.08 -12.38
CA PHE A 404 -15.70 -1.07 -12.28
C PHE A 404 -16.43 -1.14 -10.95
N PHE A 405 -15.75 -1.13 -9.81
CA PHE A 405 -16.42 -1.33 -8.53
C PHE A 405 -17.45 -0.24 -8.21
N ILE A 406 -17.11 1.05 -8.37
CA ILE A 406 -18.05 2.15 -8.03
C ILE A 406 -19.36 2.07 -8.84
N PRO A 407 -19.35 1.93 -10.17
CA PRO A 407 -20.62 1.74 -10.90
C PRO A 407 -21.38 0.47 -10.50
N LEU A 408 -20.66 -0.63 -10.26
CA LEU A 408 -21.29 -1.89 -9.88
C LEU A 408 -21.98 -1.82 -8.52
N ILE A 409 -21.34 -1.21 -7.50
CA ILE A 409 -21.95 -1.08 -6.16
C ILE A 409 -23.17 -0.15 -6.16
N LEU A 410 -23.27 0.75 -7.12
CA LEU A 410 -24.43 1.64 -7.28
C LEU A 410 -25.59 0.99 -8.06
N THR A 411 -25.30 -0.03 -8.87
CA THR A 411 -26.30 -0.67 -9.77
C THR A 411 -26.72 -2.06 -9.35
N LEU A 412 -25.75 -2.96 -9.04
CA LEU A 412 -26.05 -4.36 -8.73
C LEU A 412 -26.95 -4.56 -7.49
N PRO A 413 -26.81 -3.81 -6.39
CA PRO A 413 -27.72 -3.96 -5.25
C PRO A 413 -29.17 -3.61 -5.59
N ARG A 414 -29.41 -2.72 -6.56
CA ARG A 414 -30.76 -2.37 -7.03
C ARG A 414 -31.39 -3.48 -7.86
N MET A 415 -30.57 -4.29 -8.55
CA MET A 415 -31.02 -5.38 -9.43
C MET A 415 -31.13 -6.72 -8.71
N PHE A 416 -30.16 -7.02 -7.83
CA PHE A 416 -29.98 -8.33 -7.20
C PHE A 416 -30.04 -8.29 -5.67
N GLY A 417 -30.38 -7.16 -5.06
CA GLY A 417 -30.46 -7.03 -3.61
C GLY A 417 -29.10 -7.27 -2.95
N LEU A 418 -29.11 -8.01 -1.84
CA LEU A 418 -27.92 -8.33 -1.06
C LEU A 418 -26.86 -9.09 -1.88
N LEU A 419 -27.28 -10.02 -2.74
CA LEU A 419 -26.38 -10.73 -3.65
C LEU A 419 -25.56 -9.74 -4.52
N GLY A 420 -26.17 -8.64 -4.94
CA GLY A 420 -25.49 -7.61 -5.70
C GLY A 420 -24.31 -6.98 -4.94
N ILE A 421 -24.40 -6.86 -3.61
CA ILE A 421 -23.30 -6.38 -2.76
C ILE A 421 -22.19 -7.44 -2.67
N GLU A 422 -22.57 -8.70 -2.46
CA GLU A 422 -21.65 -9.82 -2.28
C GLU A 422 -20.77 -10.08 -3.51
N ILE A 423 -21.34 -9.96 -4.72
CA ILE A 423 -20.67 -10.25 -5.99
C ILE A 423 -19.99 -9.02 -6.63
N CYS A 424 -20.23 -7.83 -6.11
CA CYS A 424 -19.76 -6.57 -6.69
C CYS A 424 -18.23 -6.53 -6.86
N GLN A 425 -17.47 -6.83 -5.80
CA GLN A 425 -16.01 -6.84 -5.84
C GLN A 425 -15.45 -7.99 -6.71
N PRO A 426 -15.95 -9.23 -6.63
CA PRO A 426 -15.57 -10.31 -7.54
C PRO A 426 -15.73 -9.96 -9.03
N ILE A 427 -16.85 -9.34 -9.40
CA ILE A 427 -17.10 -8.92 -10.79
C ILE A 427 -16.13 -7.80 -11.18
N ALA A 428 -15.91 -6.81 -10.33
CA ALA A 428 -14.94 -5.73 -10.58
C ALA A 428 -13.51 -6.28 -10.78
N ASP A 429 -13.11 -7.27 -10.00
CA ASP A 429 -11.83 -7.95 -10.12
C ASP A 429 -11.74 -8.74 -11.46
N GLY A 430 -12.81 -9.45 -11.84
CA GLY A 430 -12.91 -10.14 -13.13
C GLY A 430 -12.78 -9.20 -14.33
N LEU A 431 -13.51 -8.10 -14.32
CA LEU A 431 -13.43 -7.08 -15.38
C LEU A 431 -12.05 -6.43 -15.43
N THR A 432 -11.44 -6.16 -14.28
CA THR A 432 -10.08 -5.62 -14.21
C THR A 432 -9.06 -6.60 -14.78
N PHE A 433 -9.22 -7.90 -14.53
CA PHE A 433 -8.38 -8.93 -15.12
C PHE A 433 -8.49 -8.93 -16.65
N VAL A 434 -9.73 -8.95 -17.18
CA VAL A 434 -10.00 -8.92 -18.62
C VAL A 434 -9.35 -7.72 -19.29
N VAL A 435 -9.37 -6.55 -18.65
CA VAL A 435 -8.68 -5.34 -19.16
C VAL A 435 -7.16 -5.45 -19.01
N THR A 436 -6.65 -6.05 -17.93
CA THR A 436 -5.19 -6.12 -17.68
C THR A 436 -4.49 -7.01 -18.68
N VAL A 437 -5.10 -8.13 -19.07
CA VAL A 437 -4.51 -9.14 -19.99
C VAL A 437 -4.03 -8.51 -21.32
N PRO A 438 -4.85 -7.77 -22.09
CA PRO A 438 -4.43 -7.20 -23.38
C PRO A 438 -3.40 -6.07 -23.23
N PHE A 439 -3.27 -5.45 -22.07
CA PHE A 439 -2.21 -4.48 -21.80
C PHE A 439 -0.88 -5.16 -21.44
N LEU A 440 -0.95 -6.22 -20.63
CA LEU A 440 0.23 -6.86 -20.04
C LEU A 440 0.94 -7.81 -21.01
N PHE A 441 0.23 -8.80 -21.55
CA PHE A 441 0.88 -9.88 -22.32
C PHE A 441 1.51 -9.41 -23.64
N PRO A 442 0.86 -8.57 -24.47
CA PRO A 442 1.53 -8.00 -25.65
C PRO A 442 2.75 -7.17 -25.29
N PHE A 443 2.70 -6.48 -24.14
CA PHE A 443 3.84 -5.69 -23.69
C PHE A 443 5.01 -6.56 -23.21
N LEU A 444 4.75 -7.68 -22.53
CA LEU A 444 5.79 -8.64 -22.17
C LEU A 444 6.49 -9.20 -23.43
N HIS A 445 5.72 -9.53 -24.46
CA HIS A 445 6.28 -9.96 -25.74
C HIS A 445 7.09 -8.86 -26.45
N GLN A 446 6.64 -7.61 -26.35
CA GLN A 446 7.39 -6.46 -26.86
C GLN A 446 8.73 -6.30 -26.15
N LEU A 447 8.83 -6.53 -24.83
CA LEU A 447 10.08 -6.45 -24.07
C LEU A 447 11.13 -7.44 -24.63
N VAL A 448 10.74 -8.66 -24.95
CA VAL A 448 11.65 -9.66 -25.53
C VAL A 448 12.19 -9.19 -26.88
N LYS A 449 11.32 -8.66 -27.74
CA LYS A 449 11.72 -8.12 -29.05
C LYS A 449 12.65 -6.89 -28.94
N MET A 450 12.46 -6.06 -27.92
CA MET A 450 13.33 -4.90 -27.67
C MET A 450 14.77 -5.33 -27.35
N GLU A 451 14.97 -6.38 -26.55
CA GLU A 451 16.31 -6.89 -26.26
C GLU A 451 16.97 -7.54 -27.48
N GLU A 452 16.21 -8.30 -28.27
CA GLU A 452 16.69 -8.89 -29.53
C GLU A 452 17.16 -7.81 -30.52
N ALA A 453 16.40 -6.72 -30.64
CA ALA A 453 16.75 -5.59 -31.50
C ALA A 453 18.00 -4.82 -31.02
N GLU A 454 18.22 -4.73 -29.70
CA GLU A 454 19.45 -4.11 -29.17
C GLU A 454 20.66 -5.03 -29.33
N THR A 455 20.50 -6.32 -29.11
CA THR A 455 21.59 -7.32 -29.33
C THR A 455 22.01 -7.42 -30.81
N ALA A 456 21.06 -7.20 -31.73
CA ALA A 456 21.36 -7.19 -33.17
C ALA A 456 22.08 -5.91 -33.65
N LYS A 457 22.07 -4.83 -32.83
CA LYS A 457 22.75 -3.55 -33.13
C LYS A 457 24.13 -3.42 -32.47
N ALA A 458 24.43 -4.25 -31.45
CA ALA A 458 25.71 -4.32 -30.76
C ALA A 458 26.67 -5.28 -31.40
#